data_1310793ce2dc8d2c37bbe402bd4b2ac2
#
_entry.id   1310793ce2dc8d2c37bbe402bd4b2ac2
#
_cell.length_a   1.000
_cell.length_b   1.000
_cell.length_c   1.000
_cell.angle_alpha   90.00
_cell.angle_beta   90.00
_cell.angle_gamma   90.00
#
_symmetry.space_group_name_H-M   'P 1'
#
loop_
_entity.id
_entity.type
_entity.pdbx_description
1 polymer ?
#
loop_
_entity_poly.entity_id
_entity_poly.type
_entity_poly.pdbx_seq_one_letter_code
_entity_poly.pdbx_strand_id
1 'polypeptide(L)'
;RRLEAIEDNIEFFNDGEEILPGVAARASFGHTPGHMAFEIRSGSQAAMVVGDAIGNDHVALARPAWISGSDQDGETGAATRLSLLDQIATEQMPLIGFHINQGGIGRVEKASEGYRFIAET
;
A
#
# COMPACT_ATOMS: atom_id res chain seq x y z
N ARG A 1 5.28 9.63 26.35
CA ARG A 1 6.60 10.33 26.52
C ARG A 1 7.33 10.54 25.18
N ARG A 2 7.41 9.56 24.26
CA ARG A 2 8.11 9.77 22.97
C ARG A 2 7.30 10.65 22.03
N LEU A 3 5.97 10.52 22.03
CA LEU A 3 5.08 11.36 21.23
C LEU A 3 5.00 12.78 21.77
N GLU A 4 5.00 12.95 23.09
CA GLU A 4 5.03 14.26 23.74
C GLU A 4 6.22 15.13 23.27
N ALA A 5 7.36 14.50 22.98
CA ALA A 5 8.55 15.21 22.53
C ALA A 5 8.45 15.78 21.10
N ILE A 6 7.47 15.35 20.33
CA ILE A 6 7.26 15.75 18.92
C ILE A 6 5.85 16.29 18.65
N GLU A 7 5.04 16.49 19.71
CA GLU A 7 3.62 16.81 19.58
C GLU A 7 3.39 18.08 18.75
N ASP A 8 4.25 19.08 18.88
CA ASP A 8 4.18 20.32 18.10
C ASP A 8 4.50 20.13 16.59
N ASN A 9 5.01 18.97 16.21
CA ASN A 9 5.35 18.60 14.83
C ASN A 9 4.46 17.50 14.28
N ILE A 10 3.35 17.18 14.95
CA ILE A 10 2.39 16.17 14.50
C ILE A 10 1.26 16.85 13.74
N GLU A 11 1.05 16.42 12.51
CA GLU A 11 -0.13 16.75 11.73
C GLU A 11 -0.98 15.50 11.52
N PHE A 12 -2.28 15.61 11.77
CA PHE A 12 -3.25 14.55 11.50
C PHE A 12 -3.86 14.73 10.12
N PHE A 13 -4.14 13.63 9.47
CA PHE A 13 -4.77 13.64 8.15
C PHE A 13 -5.77 12.48 8.02
N ASN A 14 -6.67 12.61 7.05
CA ASN A 14 -7.69 11.63 6.73
C ASN A 14 -7.45 11.01 5.35
N ASP A 15 -8.24 9.96 5.05
CA ASP A 15 -8.25 9.35 3.72
C ASP A 15 -8.54 10.38 2.64
N GLY A 16 -7.76 10.33 1.57
CA GLY A 16 -7.88 11.21 0.40
C GLY A 16 -7.25 12.60 0.57
N GLU A 17 -6.76 12.96 1.75
CA GLU A 17 -6.10 14.26 1.92
C GLU A 17 -4.74 14.30 1.22
N GLU A 18 -4.48 15.38 0.52
CA GLU A 18 -3.17 15.71 -0.03
C GLU A 18 -2.31 16.30 1.10
N ILE A 19 -1.40 15.47 1.64
CA ILE A 19 -0.55 15.85 2.77
C ILE A 19 0.67 16.68 2.38
N LEU A 20 1.11 16.54 1.16
CA LEU A 20 2.15 17.31 0.48
C LEU A 20 1.74 17.45 -0.98
N PRO A 21 2.22 18.48 -1.72
CA PRO A 21 1.93 18.60 -3.14
C PRO A 21 2.25 17.31 -3.91
N GLY A 22 1.23 16.69 -4.50
CA GLY A 22 1.34 15.43 -5.23
C GLY A 22 1.39 14.16 -4.38
N VAL A 23 1.20 14.24 -3.06
CA VAL A 23 1.20 13.08 -2.15
C VAL A 23 -0.13 13.04 -1.40
N ALA A 24 -1.00 12.11 -1.75
CA ALA A 24 -2.30 11.92 -1.12
C ALA A 24 -2.33 10.67 -0.25
N ALA A 25 -2.94 10.77 0.92
CA ALA A 25 -3.18 9.64 1.81
C ALA A 25 -4.27 8.72 1.25
N ARG A 26 -4.08 7.44 1.38
CA ARG A 26 -5.04 6.40 1.00
C ARG A 26 -5.25 5.47 2.18
N ALA A 27 -6.46 5.41 2.73
CA ALA A 27 -6.78 4.48 3.80
C ALA A 27 -6.48 3.04 3.37
N SER A 28 -5.68 2.35 4.16
CA SER A 28 -5.27 0.96 3.92
C SER A 28 -5.24 0.19 5.24
N PHE A 29 -6.34 0.31 6.00
CA PHE A 29 -6.48 -0.28 7.33
C PHE A 29 -6.40 -1.81 7.31
N GLY A 30 -6.05 -2.39 8.44
CA GLY A 30 -6.03 -3.83 8.67
C GLY A 30 -4.71 -4.31 9.24
N HIS A 31 -3.58 -3.97 8.64
CA HIS A 31 -2.26 -4.22 9.23
C HIS A 31 -2.17 -3.54 10.60
N THR A 32 -2.53 -2.28 10.64
CA THR A 32 -2.90 -1.55 11.86
C THR A 32 -4.21 -0.80 11.62
N PRO A 33 -4.93 -0.38 12.71
CA PRO A 33 -6.19 0.36 12.57
C PRO A 33 -6.08 1.69 11.81
N GLY A 34 -4.89 2.30 11.80
CA GLY A 34 -4.64 3.57 11.13
C GLY A 34 -3.64 3.47 9.98
N HIS A 35 -3.37 2.27 9.46
CA HIS A 35 -2.42 2.12 8.36
C HIS A 35 -2.86 2.91 7.13
N MET A 36 -1.93 3.65 6.53
CA MET A 36 -2.13 4.43 5.32
C MET A 36 -1.11 4.06 4.24
N ALA A 37 -1.59 3.91 3.03
CA ALA A 37 -0.80 3.95 1.81
C ALA A 37 -0.73 5.40 1.30
N PHE A 38 0.15 5.67 0.36
CA PHE A 38 0.28 7.01 -0.23
C PHE A 38 0.32 6.91 -1.75
N GLU A 39 -0.53 7.69 -2.39
CA GLU A 39 -0.53 7.86 -3.82
C GLU A 39 0.30 9.10 -4.18
N ILE A 40 1.33 8.89 -4.99
CA ILE A 40 2.21 9.96 -5.46
C ILE A 40 1.86 10.26 -6.91
N ARG A 41 1.57 11.54 -7.22
CA ARG A 41 1.25 12.00 -8.58
C ARG A 41 2.17 13.13 -9.03
N SER A 42 2.58 13.05 -10.28
CA SER A 42 3.31 14.13 -10.96
C SER A 42 2.87 14.17 -12.42
N GLY A 43 2.15 15.21 -12.81
CA GLY A 43 1.53 15.30 -14.13
C GLY A 43 0.55 14.15 -14.38
N SER A 44 0.81 13.36 -15.42
CA SER A 44 0.02 12.16 -15.77
C SER A 44 0.53 10.86 -15.15
N GLN A 45 1.62 10.93 -14.39
CA GLN A 45 2.22 9.76 -13.75
C GLN A 45 1.75 9.61 -12.31
N ALA A 46 1.59 8.37 -11.86
CA ALA A 46 1.24 8.05 -10.48
C ALA A 46 2.02 6.81 -10.01
N ALA A 47 2.21 6.69 -8.71
CA ALA A 47 2.76 5.51 -8.04
C ALA A 47 2.05 5.32 -6.70
N MET A 48 1.98 4.08 -6.21
CA MET A 48 1.38 3.75 -4.92
C MET A 48 2.45 3.20 -3.96
N VAL A 49 2.64 3.88 -2.85
CA VAL A 49 3.48 3.42 -1.73
C VAL A 49 2.58 2.64 -0.77
N VAL A 50 2.75 1.33 -0.69
CA VAL A 50 1.77 0.44 -0.04
C VAL A 50 2.06 0.14 1.43
N GLY A 51 3.25 0.49 1.93
CA GLY A 51 3.66 0.17 3.30
C GLY A 51 3.50 -1.32 3.63
N ASP A 52 2.96 -1.60 4.80
CA ASP A 52 2.78 -2.96 5.31
C ASP A 52 1.44 -3.60 4.89
N ALA A 53 0.61 -2.91 4.09
CA ALA A 53 -0.62 -3.49 3.53
C ALA A 53 -0.31 -4.69 2.62
N ILE A 54 0.88 -4.74 2.03
CA ILE A 54 1.39 -5.86 1.23
C ILE A 54 2.70 -6.33 1.84
N GLY A 55 2.62 -7.36 2.66
CA GLY A 55 3.73 -7.84 3.48
C GLY A 55 4.73 -8.77 2.78
N ASN A 56 4.50 -9.14 1.53
CA ASN A 56 5.42 -9.94 0.72
C ASN A 56 4.96 -9.99 -0.76
N ASP A 57 5.86 -10.40 -1.65
CA ASP A 57 5.62 -10.52 -3.09
C ASP A 57 5.19 -11.92 -3.55
N HIS A 58 5.01 -12.85 -2.62
CA HIS A 58 4.59 -14.22 -2.92
C HIS A 58 3.11 -14.42 -2.57
N VAL A 59 2.83 -14.77 -1.32
CA VAL A 59 1.47 -15.11 -0.89
C VAL A 59 0.53 -13.92 -0.98
N ALA A 60 0.98 -12.72 -0.59
CA ALA A 60 0.14 -11.54 -0.58
C ALA A 60 -0.34 -11.13 -1.99
N LEU A 61 0.44 -11.42 -3.02
CA LEU A 61 0.03 -11.18 -4.41
C LEU A 61 -0.74 -12.38 -4.99
N ALA A 62 -0.24 -13.59 -4.79
CA ALA A 62 -0.87 -14.80 -5.37
C ALA A 62 -2.22 -15.13 -4.72
N ARG A 63 -2.37 -14.81 -3.45
CA ARG A 63 -3.58 -15.10 -2.64
C ARG A 63 -3.94 -13.89 -1.77
N PRO A 64 -4.28 -12.74 -2.37
CA PRO A 64 -4.47 -11.50 -1.61
C PRO A 64 -5.64 -11.54 -0.62
N ALA A 65 -6.61 -12.42 -0.84
CA ALA A 65 -7.73 -12.64 0.06
C ALA A 65 -7.39 -13.48 1.30
N TRP A 66 -6.21 -14.08 1.36
CA TRP A 66 -5.81 -14.84 2.54
C TRP A 66 -5.48 -13.91 3.69
N ILE A 67 -5.94 -14.31 4.87
CA ILE A 67 -5.63 -13.59 6.11
C ILE A 67 -4.13 -13.73 6.41
N SER A 68 -3.49 -12.60 6.69
CA SER A 68 -2.10 -12.55 7.13
C SER A 68 -2.04 -12.52 8.65
N GLY A 69 -1.18 -13.36 9.24
CA GLY A 69 -0.97 -13.36 10.69
C GLY A 69 -0.25 -12.11 11.21
N SER A 70 0.28 -11.25 10.34
CA SER A 70 0.88 -9.97 10.71
C SER A 70 -0.13 -8.83 10.79
N ASP A 71 -1.36 -9.02 10.29
CA ASP A 71 -2.40 -8.01 10.34
C ASP A 71 -3.13 -8.05 11.69
N GLN A 72 -3.35 -6.90 12.30
CA GLN A 72 -4.14 -6.80 13.54
C GLN A 72 -5.62 -7.11 13.31
N ASP A 73 -6.14 -6.75 12.13
CA ASP A 73 -7.44 -7.15 11.62
C ASP A 73 -7.25 -7.84 10.27
N GLY A 74 -7.24 -9.15 10.26
CA GLY A 74 -6.93 -9.96 9.09
C GLY A 74 -7.97 -9.84 7.97
N GLU A 75 -9.25 -9.71 8.30
CA GLU A 75 -10.33 -9.57 7.31
C GLU A 75 -10.26 -8.21 6.62
N THR A 76 -10.10 -7.14 7.40
CA THR A 76 -9.90 -5.79 6.87
C THR A 76 -8.61 -5.70 6.07
N GLY A 77 -7.51 -6.30 6.55
CA GLY A 77 -6.23 -6.34 5.84
C GLY A 77 -6.32 -7.04 4.48
N ALA A 78 -7.02 -8.17 4.40
CA ALA A 78 -7.25 -8.88 3.14
C ALA A 78 -8.09 -8.05 2.15
N ALA A 79 -9.15 -7.41 2.62
CA ALA A 79 -9.99 -6.52 1.81
C ALA A 79 -9.20 -5.31 1.28
N THR A 80 -8.41 -4.69 2.13
CA THR A 80 -7.49 -3.59 1.77
C THR A 80 -6.50 -4.03 0.70
N ARG A 81 -5.86 -5.17 0.87
CA ARG A 81 -4.88 -5.71 -0.07
C ARG A 81 -5.47 -5.96 -1.44
N LEU A 82 -6.67 -6.57 -1.50
CA LEU A 82 -7.41 -6.75 -2.75
C LEU A 82 -7.70 -5.42 -3.44
N SER A 83 -8.21 -4.44 -2.69
CA SER A 83 -8.56 -3.11 -3.22
C SER A 83 -7.33 -2.38 -3.77
N LEU A 84 -6.21 -2.39 -3.04
CA LEU A 84 -4.97 -1.75 -3.48
C LEU A 84 -4.40 -2.42 -4.73
N LEU A 85 -4.31 -3.74 -4.75
CA LEU A 85 -3.78 -4.48 -5.89
C LEU A 85 -4.65 -4.31 -7.14
N ASP A 86 -5.97 -4.29 -6.98
CA ASP A 86 -6.88 -4.06 -8.10
C ASP A 86 -6.74 -2.65 -8.69
N GLN A 87 -6.63 -1.63 -7.83
CA GLN A 87 -6.37 -0.26 -8.27
C GLN A 87 -5.04 -0.15 -8.99
N ILE A 88 -3.95 -0.62 -8.38
CA ILE A 88 -2.59 -0.55 -8.92
C ILE A 88 -2.52 -1.22 -10.30
N ALA A 89 -3.08 -2.43 -10.42
CA ALA A 89 -3.08 -3.17 -11.68
C ALA A 89 -3.96 -2.52 -12.75
N THR A 90 -5.14 -2.02 -12.38
CA THR A 90 -6.09 -1.40 -13.31
C THR A 90 -5.59 -0.06 -13.83
N GLU A 91 -5.03 0.76 -12.96
CA GLU A 91 -4.47 2.07 -13.33
C GLU A 91 -3.03 1.97 -13.87
N GLN A 92 -2.46 0.76 -13.86
CA GLN A 92 -1.08 0.50 -14.33
C GLN A 92 -0.02 1.38 -13.68
N MET A 93 -0.25 1.77 -12.44
CA MET A 93 0.72 2.56 -11.70
C MET A 93 1.79 1.66 -11.06
N PRO A 94 3.04 2.14 -10.93
CA PRO A 94 4.06 1.45 -10.17
C PRO A 94 3.64 1.25 -8.70
N LEU A 95 3.95 0.08 -8.15
CA LEU A 95 3.91 -0.22 -6.74
C LEU A 95 5.30 0.05 -6.14
N ILE A 96 5.32 0.69 -4.98
CA ILE A 96 6.51 0.85 -4.14
C ILE A 96 6.22 0.17 -2.81
N GLY A 97 6.92 -0.93 -2.53
CA GLY A 97 6.68 -1.77 -1.36
C GLY A 97 7.96 -2.12 -0.60
N PHE A 98 7.94 -1.89 0.71
CA PHE A 98 9.09 -2.18 1.58
C PHE A 98 9.39 -3.69 1.69
N HIS A 99 8.34 -4.51 1.72
CA HIS A 99 8.45 -5.97 1.86
C HIS A 99 8.49 -6.73 0.53
N ILE A 100 8.70 -6.03 -0.56
CA ILE A 100 8.76 -6.59 -1.91
C ILE A 100 10.23 -6.77 -2.31
N ASN A 101 10.56 -7.94 -2.83
CA ASN A 101 11.90 -8.26 -3.29
C ASN A 101 12.31 -7.44 -4.54
N GLN A 102 13.55 -7.58 -4.98
CA GLN A 102 14.08 -6.97 -6.20
C GLN A 102 13.96 -5.43 -6.21
N GLY A 103 14.22 -4.80 -5.05
CA GLY A 103 14.24 -3.35 -4.92
C GLY A 103 12.88 -2.71 -4.61
N GLY A 104 11.82 -3.50 -4.55
CA GLY A 104 10.50 -3.06 -4.08
C GLY A 104 9.73 -2.13 -5.01
N ILE A 105 10.22 -1.88 -6.22
CA ILE A 105 9.57 -1.02 -7.22
C ILE A 105 9.26 -1.84 -8.46
N GLY A 106 8.01 -1.81 -8.89
CA GLY A 106 7.59 -2.55 -10.08
C GLY A 106 6.11 -2.44 -10.38
N ARG A 107 5.67 -3.22 -11.35
CA ARG A 107 4.27 -3.27 -11.78
C ARG A 107 3.56 -4.48 -11.20
N VAL A 108 2.26 -4.34 -11.08
CA VAL A 108 1.37 -5.43 -10.68
C VAL A 108 0.48 -5.79 -11.86
N GLU A 109 0.46 -7.05 -12.22
CA GLU A 109 -0.44 -7.58 -13.26
C GLU A 109 -1.41 -8.58 -12.68
N LYS A 110 -2.65 -8.58 -13.20
CA LYS A 110 -3.62 -9.62 -12.90
C LYS A 110 -3.15 -10.96 -13.48
N ALA A 111 -3.23 -12.02 -12.69
CA ALA A 111 -2.96 -13.39 -13.11
C ALA A 111 -4.28 -14.20 -13.17
N SER A 112 -4.21 -15.46 -13.56
CA SER A 112 -5.38 -16.37 -13.54
C SER A 112 -5.98 -16.50 -12.13
N GLU A 113 -5.12 -16.45 -11.12
CA GLU A 113 -5.46 -16.32 -9.70
C GLU A 113 -4.55 -15.27 -9.09
N GLY A 114 -5.16 -14.27 -8.42
CA GLY A 114 -4.41 -13.19 -7.77
C GLY A 114 -3.64 -12.29 -8.73
N TYR A 115 -2.45 -11.93 -8.33
CA TYR A 115 -1.57 -10.96 -9.02
C TYR A 115 -0.14 -11.47 -9.05
N ARG A 116 0.66 -10.86 -9.91
CA ARG A 116 2.12 -11.06 -9.94
C ARG A 116 2.83 -9.71 -9.96
N PHE A 117 3.99 -9.67 -9.35
CA PHE A 117 4.88 -8.52 -9.34
C PHE A 117 5.93 -8.64 -10.44
N ILE A 118 6.17 -7.56 -11.15
CA ILE A 118 7.21 -7.43 -12.18
C ILE A 118 8.09 -6.27 -11.78
N ALA A 119 9.30 -6.59 -11.31
CA ALA A 119 10.26 -5.56 -10.88
C ALA A 119 10.64 -4.64 -12.04
N GLU A 120 10.77 -3.36 -11.75
CA GLU A 120 11.44 -2.42 -12.65
C GLU A 120 12.95 -2.58 -12.51
N THR A 121 13.60 -2.75 -13.63
CA THR A 121 15.06 -2.88 -13.71
C THR A 121 15.69 -1.59 -14.21
#